data_cbd316a46c711f7f10291b1f36a12ad2
#
_entry.id   cbd316a46c711f7f10291b1f36a12ad2
#
_cell.length_a   1.000
_cell.length_b   1.000
_cell.length_c   1.000
_cell.angle_alpha   90.00
_cell.angle_beta   90.00
_cell.angle_gamma   90.00
#
_symmetry.space_group_name_H-M   'P 1'
#
loop_
_entity.id
_entity.type
_entity.pdbx_description
1 polymer ?
#
loop_
_entity_poly.entity_id
_entity_poly.type
_entity_poly.pdbx_seq_one_letter_code
_entity_poly.pdbx_strand_id
1 'polypeptide(L)'
;MPKKKTILVAPLNWGLGHATRCIPIIRALLDHNFKVLIASDGAALLLLQKEFPELETVELPSYNITYPKKGSHFKWKLLLKLPQLRNTMNSEKKIIRQMVATGKIQGIISDNRLGVRNKAIPSVYITHQLNVLTGSTSFFSSAMHQKIIKKFDVCWVPDVDDVVINLSGKLGHLKRAPFPIKYIGILGRMEKKEFPKTIDILLLLSGPEPQRTLFEEKLKNAFKKSEKNILLVRGIVEEEQHWDNSENIKTVNFLQRAELGEVINKSEMVVCRSGYTSIMDLTLLEKNVFFVPTPGQYEQEYLAKRLKNLGIVPSCKQEKFKPKKLNKVAVYKGLKTLAQQPVNFSELFSLFERK
;
A
#
# COMPACT_ATOMS: atom_id res chain seq x y z
N MET A 1 7.16 -33.01 17.74
CA MET A 1 6.38 -32.09 16.87
C MET A 1 7.28 -31.62 15.74
N PRO A 2 6.85 -31.58 14.48
CA PRO A 2 7.67 -31.05 13.41
C PRO A 2 8.02 -29.59 13.69
N LYS A 3 9.28 -29.23 13.42
CA LYS A 3 9.76 -27.86 13.66
C LYS A 3 8.96 -26.89 12.78
N LYS A 4 8.32 -25.87 13.37
CA LYS A 4 7.58 -24.86 12.64
C LYS A 4 8.49 -24.18 11.62
N LYS A 5 8.05 -24.08 10.36
CA LYS A 5 8.78 -23.35 9.31
C LYS A 5 8.75 -21.84 9.58
N THR A 6 9.87 -21.18 9.38
CA THR A 6 9.99 -19.72 9.51
C THR A 6 9.86 -19.06 8.13
N ILE A 7 8.89 -18.17 7.98
CA ILE A 7 8.67 -17.41 6.76
C ILE A 7 9.18 -15.98 6.95
N LEU A 8 10.06 -15.55 6.06
CA LEU A 8 10.52 -14.16 6.01
C LEU A 8 9.48 -13.32 5.29
N VAL A 9 8.98 -12.26 5.93
CA VAL A 9 8.10 -11.25 5.32
C VAL A 9 8.86 -9.93 5.19
N ALA A 10 9.07 -9.49 3.95
CA ALA A 10 9.97 -8.37 3.66
C ALA A 10 9.29 -7.27 2.82
N PRO A 11 8.59 -6.30 3.42
CA PRO A 11 8.03 -5.14 2.71
C PRO A 11 9.11 -4.10 2.39
N LEU A 12 8.94 -3.43 1.26
CA LEU A 12 9.73 -2.27 0.85
C LEU A 12 9.35 -1.05 1.68
N ASN A 13 10.35 -0.30 2.15
CA ASN A 13 10.16 0.99 2.79
C ASN A 13 10.02 2.11 1.73
N TRP A 14 8.88 2.13 1.05
CA TRP A 14 8.51 3.21 0.11
C TRP A 14 7.10 3.69 0.42
N GLY A 15 7.01 4.49 1.49
CA GLY A 15 5.76 4.77 2.19
C GLY A 15 5.27 3.57 3.01
N LEU A 16 4.27 3.81 3.85
CA LEU A 16 3.77 2.78 4.79
C LEU A 16 2.88 1.71 4.12
N GLY A 17 2.46 1.91 2.87
CA GLY A 17 1.51 1.04 2.18
C GLY A 17 1.98 -0.41 2.03
N HIS A 18 3.27 -0.65 1.80
CA HIS A 18 3.85 -1.99 1.72
C HIS A 18 3.83 -2.69 3.08
N ALA A 19 4.28 -2.02 4.12
CA ALA A 19 4.26 -2.55 5.47
C ALA A 19 2.82 -2.85 5.93
N THR A 20 1.88 -1.92 5.71
CA THR A 20 0.49 -2.08 6.17
C THR A 20 -0.23 -3.24 5.49
N ARG A 21 0.00 -3.50 4.20
CA ARG A 21 -0.63 -4.65 3.52
C ARG A 21 0.03 -5.99 3.86
N CYS A 22 1.23 -6.00 4.44
CA CYS A 22 1.84 -7.21 4.99
C CYS A 22 1.24 -7.62 6.34
N ILE A 23 0.60 -6.72 7.09
CA ILE A 23 -0.01 -7.02 8.39
C ILE A 23 -1.00 -8.20 8.33
N PRO A 24 -2.01 -8.23 7.44
CA PRO A 24 -2.92 -9.36 7.34
C PRO A 24 -2.22 -10.66 6.94
N ILE A 25 -1.17 -10.60 6.14
CA ILE A 25 -0.37 -11.78 5.76
C ILE A 25 0.40 -12.32 6.97
N ILE A 26 1.03 -11.45 7.76
CA ILE A 26 1.78 -11.84 8.96
C ILE A 26 0.83 -12.51 9.97
N ARG A 27 -0.33 -11.91 10.25
CA ARG A 27 -1.35 -12.49 11.14
C ARG A 27 -1.79 -13.88 10.65
N ALA A 28 -2.15 -13.98 9.37
CA ALA A 28 -2.55 -15.25 8.80
C ALA A 28 -1.44 -16.32 8.85
N LEU A 29 -0.16 -15.98 8.68
CA LEU A 29 0.95 -16.92 8.85
C LEU A 29 1.03 -17.44 10.29
N LEU A 30 0.87 -16.56 11.28
CA LEU A 30 0.86 -16.94 12.69
C LEU A 30 -0.33 -17.87 13.01
N ASP A 31 -1.52 -17.54 12.50
CA ASP A 31 -2.75 -18.35 12.65
C ASP A 31 -2.60 -19.73 12.00
N HIS A 32 -1.83 -19.84 10.91
CA HIS A 32 -1.50 -21.10 10.23
C HIS A 32 -0.24 -21.78 10.80
N ASN A 33 0.16 -21.42 12.02
CA ASN A 33 1.22 -22.09 12.77
C ASN A 33 2.64 -21.96 12.16
N PHE A 34 2.90 -20.98 11.33
CA PHE A 34 4.24 -20.59 10.89
C PHE A 34 4.92 -19.70 11.93
N LYS A 35 6.26 -19.72 11.96
CA LYS A 35 7.05 -18.65 12.56
C LYS A 35 7.24 -17.54 11.52
N VAL A 36 7.22 -16.29 11.95
CA VAL A 36 7.43 -15.14 11.07
C VAL A 36 8.69 -14.40 11.49
N LEU A 37 9.53 -14.09 10.52
CA LEU A 37 10.66 -13.18 10.64
C LEU A 37 10.35 -11.94 9.77
N ILE A 38 10.33 -10.76 10.37
CA ILE A 38 10.07 -9.52 9.65
C ILE A 38 11.39 -8.92 9.19
N ALA A 39 11.48 -8.49 7.93
CA ALA A 39 12.69 -7.86 7.41
C ALA A 39 12.35 -6.62 6.58
N SER A 40 12.80 -5.45 7.03
CA SER A 40 12.56 -4.19 6.34
C SER A 40 13.61 -3.14 6.74
N ASP A 41 13.36 -1.87 6.47
CA ASP A 41 14.16 -0.73 6.92
C ASP A 41 13.27 0.45 7.30
N GLY A 42 13.83 1.41 8.03
CA GLY A 42 13.22 2.71 8.33
C GLY A 42 11.78 2.63 8.87
N ALA A 43 10.91 3.53 8.40
CA ALA A 43 9.54 3.66 8.91
C ALA A 43 8.68 2.40 8.73
N ALA A 44 8.91 1.61 7.68
CA ALA A 44 8.20 0.37 7.45
C ALA A 44 8.55 -0.69 8.51
N LEU A 45 9.83 -0.78 8.90
CA LEU A 45 10.28 -1.67 9.98
C LEU A 45 9.71 -1.24 11.32
N LEU A 46 9.82 0.04 11.66
CA LEU A 46 9.29 0.60 12.91
C LEU A 46 7.78 0.38 13.07
N LEU A 47 7.02 0.55 11.98
CA LEU A 47 5.59 0.27 12.00
C LEU A 47 5.31 -1.20 12.35
N LEU A 48 6.02 -2.14 11.71
CA LEU A 48 5.80 -3.56 11.94
C LEU A 48 6.29 -4.02 13.31
N GLN A 49 7.34 -3.42 13.86
CA GLN A 49 7.79 -3.65 15.24
C GLN A 49 6.74 -3.19 16.26
N LYS A 50 6.07 -2.06 16.02
CA LYS A 50 4.97 -1.58 16.88
C LYS A 50 3.73 -2.47 16.77
N GLU A 51 3.42 -3.02 15.58
CA GLU A 51 2.27 -3.90 15.35
C GLU A 51 2.49 -5.34 15.87
N PHE A 52 3.76 -5.81 15.88
CA PHE A 52 4.17 -7.16 16.26
C PHE A 52 5.43 -7.10 17.15
N PRO A 53 5.34 -6.59 18.38
CA PRO A 53 6.51 -6.41 19.25
C PRO A 53 7.18 -7.73 19.67
N GLU A 54 6.45 -8.86 19.57
CA GLU A 54 6.92 -10.20 19.90
C GLU A 54 7.68 -10.89 18.78
N LEU A 55 7.64 -10.35 17.54
CA LEU A 55 8.29 -11.00 16.41
C LEU A 55 9.72 -10.53 16.22
N GLU A 56 10.59 -11.48 15.86
CA GLU A 56 11.97 -11.16 15.49
C GLU A 56 12.00 -10.30 14.23
N THR A 57 12.85 -9.29 14.23
CA THR A 57 13.03 -8.37 13.11
C THR A 57 14.48 -8.32 12.64
N VAL A 58 14.67 -8.06 11.36
CA VAL A 58 15.99 -7.86 10.73
C VAL A 58 15.96 -6.60 9.88
N GLU A 59 16.93 -5.73 10.09
CA GLU A 59 17.10 -4.56 9.26
C GLU A 59 17.79 -4.93 7.94
N LEU A 60 17.19 -4.51 6.84
CA LEU A 60 17.70 -4.70 5.48
C LEU A 60 18.23 -3.38 4.91
N PRO A 61 19.17 -3.45 3.94
CA PRO A 61 19.67 -2.25 3.27
C PRO A 61 18.56 -1.40 2.67
N SER A 62 18.62 -0.08 2.87
CA SER A 62 17.65 0.87 2.34
C SER A 62 17.85 1.12 0.85
N TYR A 63 16.75 1.21 0.13
CA TYR A 63 16.74 1.65 -1.28
C TYR A 63 16.87 3.17 -1.42
N ASN A 64 16.69 3.95 -0.35
CA ASN A 64 16.78 5.41 -0.32
C ASN A 64 16.02 6.10 -1.48
N ILE A 65 14.79 5.64 -1.73
CA ILE A 65 13.96 6.16 -2.81
C ILE A 65 13.36 7.50 -2.35
N THR A 66 13.78 8.60 -2.97
CA THR A 66 13.27 9.94 -2.69
C THR A 66 12.51 10.49 -3.89
N TYR A 67 11.36 11.12 -3.63
CA TYR A 67 10.63 11.84 -4.67
C TYR A 67 11.28 13.17 -4.97
N PRO A 68 11.49 13.54 -6.24
CA PRO A 68 11.92 14.89 -6.60
C PRO A 68 10.78 15.89 -6.40
N LYS A 69 11.11 17.13 -6.02
CA LYS A 69 10.15 18.24 -5.88
C LYS A 69 9.37 18.54 -7.18
N LYS A 70 9.95 18.24 -8.35
CA LYS A 70 9.30 18.38 -9.68
C LYS A 70 9.34 17.02 -10.40
N GLY A 71 8.17 16.54 -10.85
CA GLY A 71 8.02 15.22 -11.49
C GLY A 71 8.81 15.03 -12.79
N SER A 72 9.17 16.13 -13.50
CA SER A 72 9.92 16.08 -14.76
C SER A 72 11.34 15.52 -14.64
N HIS A 73 11.96 15.58 -13.45
CA HIS A 73 13.33 15.12 -13.24
C HIS A 73 13.42 13.68 -12.66
N PHE A 74 12.29 13.00 -12.51
CA PHE A 74 12.25 11.66 -11.91
C PHE A 74 13.04 10.64 -12.74
N LYS A 75 12.98 10.73 -14.07
CA LYS A 75 13.63 9.78 -15.00
C LYS A 75 15.15 9.78 -14.89
N TRP A 76 15.76 10.97 -14.93
CA TRP A 76 17.22 11.12 -14.84
C TRP A 76 17.75 10.69 -13.47
N LYS A 77 17.02 11.02 -12.38
CA LYS A 77 17.37 10.59 -11.03
C LYS A 77 17.26 9.08 -10.85
N LEU A 78 16.28 8.42 -11.48
CA LEU A 78 16.15 6.97 -11.43
C LEU A 78 17.30 6.28 -12.17
N LEU A 79 17.71 6.77 -13.35
CA LEU A 79 18.85 6.25 -14.09
C LEU A 79 20.15 6.40 -13.30
N LEU A 80 20.39 7.53 -12.68
CA LEU A 80 21.57 7.76 -11.83
C LEU A 80 21.59 6.86 -10.59
N LYS A 81 20.43 6.39 -10.12
CA LYS A 81 20.32 5.48 -8.97
C LYS A 81 20.42 3.99 -9.31
N LEU A 82 20.48 3.61 -10.59
CA LEU A 82 20.56 2.19 -10.99
C LEU A 82 21.73 1.43 -10.35
N PRO A 83 22.97 1.98 -10.26
CA PRO A 83 24.08 1.31 -9.58
C PRO A 83 23.78 1.09 -8.09
N GLN A 84 23.23 2.09 -7.40
CA GLN A 84 22.84 1.99 -5.99
C GLN A 84 21.76 0.92 -5.78
N LEU A 85 20.73 0.90 -6.62
CA LEU A 85 19.68 -0.12 -6.59
C LEU A 85 20.26 -1.53 -6.75
N ARG A 86 21.20 -1.70 -7.70
CA ARG A 86 21.89 -2.98 -7.92
C ARG A 86 22.71 -3.41 -6.71
N ASN A 87 23.42 -2.49 -6.08
CA ASN A 87 24.21 -2.75 -4.87
C ASN A 87 23.31 -3.17 -3.71
N THR A 88 22.20 -2.44 -3.46
CA THR A 88 21.20 -2.78 -2.44
C THR A 88 20.64 -4.18 -2.68
N MET A 89 20.22 -4.50 -3.93
CA MET A 89 19.74 -5.84 -4.30
C MET A 89 20.79 -6.94 -4.07
N ASN A 90 22.06 -6.67 -4.30
CA ASN A 90 23.13 -7.65 -4.09
C ASN A 90 23.40 -7.87 -2.59
N SER A 91 23.35 -6.81 -1.79
CA SER A 91 23.45 -6.89 -0.33
C SER A 91 22.28 -7.69 0.27
N GLU A 92 21.05 -7.43 -0.18
CA GLU A 92 19.87 -8.24 0.21
C GLU A 92 20.10 -9.72 -0.10
N LYS A 93 20.51 -10.06 -1.33
CA LYS A 93 20.77 -11.45 -1.73
C LYS A 93 21.81 -12.13 -0.86
N LYS A 94 22.87 -11.39 -0.42
CA LYS A 94 23.90 -11.93 0.47
C LYS A 94 23.32 -12.29 1.83
N ILE A 95 22.54 -11.37 2.43
CA ILE A 95 21.87 -11.59 3.72
C ILE A 95 20.91 -12.78 3.63
N ILE A 96 20.06 -12.81 2.61
CA ILE A 96 19.08 -13.90 2.42
C ILE A 96 19.78 -15.24 2.20
N ARG A 97 20.87 -15.28 1.42
CA ARG A 97 21.64 -16.51 1.21
C ARG A 97 22.20 -17.06 2.52
N GLN A 98 22.70 -16.20 3.40
CA GLN A 98 23.20 -16.58 4.71
C GLN A 98 22.08 -17.16 5.58
N MET A 99 20.91 -16.50 5.64
CA MET A 99 19.75 -16.98 6.42
C MET A 99 19.27 -18.34 5.95
N VAL A 100 19.26 -18.59 4.62
CA VAL A 100 18.87 -19.88 4.07
C VAL A 100 19.92 -20.95 4.37
N ALA A 101 21.21 -20.64 4.21
CA ALA A 101 22.31 -21.57 4.48
C ALA A 101 22.37 -22.02 5.94
N THR A 102 22.00 -21.15 6.87
CA THR A 102 21.91 -21.47 8.32
C THR A 102 20.59 -22.10 8.73
N GLY A 103 19.67 -22.32 7.79
CA GLY A 103 18.33 -22.85 8.09
C GLY A 103 17.45 -21.91 8.93
N LYS A 104 17.78 -20.62 8.98
CA LYS A 104 17.00 -19.62 9.74
C LYS A 104 15.61 -19.39 9.15
N ILE A 105 15.46 -19.47 7.81
CA ILE A 105 14.21 -19.29 7.07
C ILE A 105 13.96 -20.43 6.07
N GLN A 106 12.69 -20.81 5.86
CA GLN A 106 12.25 -21.84 4.93
C GLN A 106 11.28 -21.35 3.86
N GLY A 107 10.94 -20.06 3.86
CA GLY A 107 10.11 -19.41 2.85
C GLY A 107 10.28 -17.90 2.87
N ILE A 108 9.96 -17.27 1.76
CA ILE A 108 10.11 -15.81 1.58
C ILE A 108 8.83 -15.23 0.97
N ILE A 109 8.35 -14.15 1.56
CA ILE A 109 7.32 -13.26 1.00
C ILE A 109 7.95 -11.87 0.88
N SER A 110 8.28 -11.46 -0.33
CA SER A 110 8.91 -10.18 -0.65
C SER A 110 7.88 -9.21 -1.23
N ASP A 111 7.58 -8.14 -0.52
CA ASP A 111 6.72 -7.09 -1.05
C ASP A 111 7.57 -5.96 -1.65
N ASN A 112 7.74 -6.02 -2.95
CA ASN A 112 8.54 -5.09 -3.77
C ASN A 112 10.03 -4.96 -3.39
N ARG A 113 10.61 -5.84 -2.57
CA ARG A 113 12.06 -5.90 -2.34
C ARG A 113 12.71 -6.83 -3.36
N LEU A 114 13.45 -6.23 -4.28
CA LEU A 114 13.88 -6.87 -5.52
C LEU A 114 14.97 -7.95 -5.33
N GLY A 115 15.76 -7.85 -4.25
CA GLY A 115 16.85 -8.78 -3.93
C GLY A 115 16.46 -9.89 -2.94
N VAL A 116 15.29 -9.77 -2.28
CA VAL A 116 14.87 -10.69 -1.20
C VAL A 116 14.23 -11.95 -1.79
N ARG A 117 15.06 -12.89 -2.21
CA ARG A 117 14.67 -14.19 -2.78
C ARG A 117 15.82 -15.19 -2.73
N ASN A 118 15.49 -16.50 -2.76
CA ASN A 118 16.46 -17.58 -2.88
C ASN A 118 15.86 -18.73 -3.67
N LYS A 119 16.68 -19.40 -4.51
CA LYS A 119 16.22 -20.53 -5.34
C LYS A 119 16.03 -21.82 -4.56
N ALA A 120 16.64 -21.96 -3.37
CA ALA A 120 16.59 -23.17 -2.57
C ALA A 120 15.32 -23.28 -1.70
N ILE A 121 14.56 -22.19 -1.55
CA ILE A 121 13.33 -22.14 -0.77
C ILE A 121 12.24 -21.36 -1.51
N PRO A 122 10.95 -21.64 -1.28
CA PRO A 122 9.85 -20.93 -1.93
C PRO A 122 9.95 -19.42 -1.71
N SER A 123 9.90 -18.65 -2.79
CA SER A 123 10.06 -17.20 -2.79
C SER A 123 8.92 -16.54 -3.57
N VAL A 124 8.06 -15.83 -2.86
CA VAL A 124 6.90 -15.09 -3.40
C VAL A 124 7.24 -13.62 -3.58
N TYR A 125 6.78 -13.04 -4.66
CA TYR A 125 6.83 -11.60 -4.88
C TYR A 125 5.43 -10.99 -4.81
N ILE A 126 5.23 -9.96 -4.00
CA ILE A 126 3.95 -9.24 -3.93
C ILE A 126 4.08 -7.91 -4.67
N THR A 127 3.19 -7.67 -5.62
CA THR A 127 3.02 -6.36 -6.24
C THR A 127 1.67 -6.22 -6.93
N HIS A 128 1.10 -5.03 -6.91
CA HIS A 128 -0.04 -4.65 -7.74
C HIS A 128 0.37 -3.92 -9.02
N GLN A 129 1.68 -3.75 -9.23
CA GLN A 129 2.25 -3.07 -10.39
C GLN A 129 3.07 -4.03 -11.25
N LEU A 130 2.41 -4.91 -11.99
CA LEU A 130 3.06 -5.71 -13.04
C LEU A 130 3.50 -4.82 -14.20
N ASN A 131 2.76 -3.73 -14.45
CA ASN A 131 3.14 -2.62 -15.33
C ASN A 131 3.46 -1.39 -14.49
N VAL A 132 4.69 -0.90 -14.60
CA VAL A 132 5.16 0.28 -13.87
C VAL A 132 4.95 1.52 -14.73
N LEU A 133 4.07 2.41 -14.30
CA LEU A 133 3.77 3.65 -15.01
C LEU A 133 4.80 4.74 -14.67
N THR A 134 5.62 5.10 -15.65
CA THR A 134 6.65 6.16 -15.57
C THR A 134 6.56 7.15 -16.74
N GLY A 135 5.37 7.30 -17.33
CA GLY A 135 5.15 8.10 -18.52
C GLY A 135 5.72 7.40 -19.78
N SER A 136 6.51 8.11 -20.60
CA SER A 136 7.06 7.58 -21.87
C SER A 136 8.03 6.39 -21.68
N THR A 137 8.56 6.14 -20.49
CA THR A 137 9.48 5.03 -20.20
C THR A 137 8.79 3.82 -19.60
N SER A 138 7.45 3.82 -19.50
CA SER A 138 6.67 2.75 -18.85
C SER A 138 6.95 1.36 -19.43
N PHE A 139 7.19 1.25 -20.73
CA PHE A 139 7.50 -0.02 -21.37
C PHE A 139 8.81 -0.63 -20.81
N PHE A 140 9.90 0.16 -20.79
CA PHE A 140 11.19 -0.30 -20.27
C PHE A 140 11.15 -0.60 -18.77
N SER A 141 10.52 0.28 -18.00
CA SER A 141 10.37 0.09 -16.55
C SER A 141 9.58 -1.18 -16.25
N SER A 142 8.49 -1.44 -16.98
CA SER A 142 7.68 -2.65 -16.85
C SER A 142 8.46 -3.90 -17.24
N ALA A 143 9.16 -3.90 -18.38
CA ALA A 143 9.96 -5.04 -18.82
C ALA A 143 11.08 -5.38 -17.83
N MET A 144 11.78 -4.38 -17.30
CA MET A 144 12.81 -4.57 -16.28
C MET A 144 12.20 -5.14 -14.98
N HIS A 145 11.09 -4.62 -14.53
CA HIS A 145 10.38 -5.09 -13.34
C HIS A 145 9.92 -6.55 -13.51
N GLN A 146 9.25 -6.87 -14.62
CA GLN A 146 8.80 -8.23 -14.94
C GLN A 146 9.95 -9.23 -15.04
N LYS A 147 11.13 -8.82 -15.56
CA LYS A 147 12.36 -9.64 -15.56
C LYS A 147 12.85 -9.98 -14.14
N ILE A 148 12.58 -9.11 -13.16
CA ILE A 148 12.89 -9.37 -11.76
C ILE A 148 11.85 -10.31 -11.16
N ILE A 149 10.55 -10.05 -11.37
CA ILE A 149 9.44 -10.88 -10.88
C ILE A 149 9.61 -12.34 -11.37
N LYS A 150 9.99 -12.55 -12.62
CA LYS A 150 10.24 -13.88 -13.20
C LYS A 150 11.26 -14.74 -12.44
N LYS A 151 12.01 -14.15 -11.51
CA LYS A 151 13.00 -14.86 -10.69
C LYS A 151 12.44 -15.41 -9.38
N PHE A 152 11.18 -15.11 -9.08
CA PHE A 152 10.42 -15.66 -7.97
C PHE A 152 9.56 -16.83 -8.44
N ASP A 153 9.14 -17.69 -7.54
CA ASP A 153 8.33 -18.86 -7.87
C ASP A 153 6.92 -18.48 -8.31
N VAL A 154 6.37 -17.43 -7.68
CA VAL A 154 5.04 -16.88 -8.01
C VAL A 154 4.96 -15.41 -7.64
N CYS A 155 4.19 -14.66 -8.41
CA CYS A 155 3.80 -13.28 -8.09
C CYS A 155 2.38 -13.27 -7.51
N TRP A 156 2.23 -12.80 -6.28
CA TRP A 156 0.92 -12.53 -5.69
C TRP A 156 0.52 -11.10 -5.99
N VAL A 157 -0.62 -10.96 -6.64
CA VAL A 157 -1.22 -9.66 -6.94
C VAL A 157 -2.38 -9.44 -5.97
N PRO A 158 -2.29 -8.44 -5.05
CA PRO A 158 -3.37 -8.13 -4.12
C PRO A 158 -4.50 -7.41 -4.86
N ASP A 159 -5.23 -8.14 -5.67
CA ASP A 159 -6.38 -7.72 -6.47
C ASP A 159 -7.24 -8.95 -6.76
N VAL A 160 -8.40 -8.74 -7.34
CA VAL A 160 -9.29 -9.82 -7.81
C VAL A 160 -8.96 -10.20 -9.25
N ASP A 161 -9.12 -11.49 -9.57
CA ASP A 161 -8.95 -12.01 -10.94
C ASP A 161 -10.21 -11.73 -11.78
N ASP A 162 -10.44 -10.46 -12.04
CA ASP A 162 -11.55 -10.01 -12.89
C ASP A 162 -11.04 -8.95 -13.86
N VAL A 163 -11.43 -9.05 -15.12
CA VAL A 163 -10.95 -8.17 -16.19
C VAL A 163 -11.58 -6.77 -16.09
N VAL A 164 -12.79 -6.66 -15.55
CA VAL A 164 -13.60 -5.43 -15.55
C VAL A 164 -13.61 -4.75 -14.18
N ILE A 165 -13.98 -5.51 -13.15
CA ILE A 165 -14.20 -5.02 -11.78
C ILE A 165 -13.04 -5.34 -10.84
N ASN A 166 -11.83 -5.00 -11.24
CA ASN A 166 -10.62 -5.06 -10.42
C ASN A 166 -10.19 -3.65 -9.98
N LEU A 167 -9.31 -3.59 -8.97
CA LEU A 167 -8.83 -2.31 -8.42
C LEU A 167 -7.71 -1.69 -9.25
N SER A 168 -6.72 -2.50 -9.63
CA SER A 168 -5.45 -2.03 -10.21
C SER A 168 -5.54 -1.74 -11.73
N GLY A 169 -6.53 -2.29 -12.43
CA GLY A 169 -6.63 -2.18 -13.88
C GLY A 169 -5.36 -2.67 -14.58
N LYS A 170 -4.91 -1.94 -15.58
CA LYS A 170 -3.70 -2.31 -16.34
C LYS A 170 -2.40 -2.31 -15.53
N LEU A 171 -2.39 -1.81 -14.28
CA LEU A 171 -1.22 -1.90 -13.41
C LEU A 171 -0.95 -3.34 -13.02
N GLY A 172 -1.96 -4.06 -12.51
CA GLY A 172 -1.86 -5.41 -12.00
C GLY A 172 -2.33 -6.49 -12.96
N HIS A 173 -2.91 -6.14 -14.13
CA HIS A 173 -3.42 -7.10 -15.09
C HIS A 173 -2.67 -7.03 -16.41
N LEU A 174 -2.07 -8.17 -16.79
CA LEU A 174 -1.35 -8.35 -18.05
C LEU A 174 -2.21 -9.15 -19.02
N LYS A 175 -2.18 -8.78 -20.31
CA LYS A 175 -2.81 -9.61 -21.37
C LYS A 175 -2.19 -11.00 -21.45
N ARG A 176 -0.88 -11.12 -21.22
CA ARG A 176 -0.12 -12.37 -21.18
C ARG A 176 1.01 -12.23 -20.14
N ALA A 177 0.98 -13.06 -19.13
CA ALA A 177 1.99 -13.05 -18.08
C ALA A 177 3.18 -13.96 -18.47
N PRO A 178 4.42 -13.48 -18.37
CA PRO A 178 5.61 -14.29 -18.65
C PRO A 178 6.13 -15.08 -17.43
N PHE A 179 5.36 -15.11 -16.33
CA PHE A 179 5.66 -15.77 -15.05
C PHE A 179 4.35 -16.17 -14.35
N PRO A 180 4.40 -17.10 -13.36
CA PRO A 180 3.21 -17.46 -12.59
C PRO A 180 2.67 -16.28 -11.80
N ILE A 181 1.37 -16.01 -11.96
CA ILE A 181 0.62 -14.99 -11.20
C ILE A 181 -0.50 -15.66 -10.43
N LYS A 182 -0.74 -15.19 -9.21
CA LYS A 182 -1.92 -15.52 -8.42
C LYS A 182 -2.55 -14.22 -7.92
N TYR A 183 -3.79 -13.99 -8.31
CA TYR A 183 -4.61 -12.92 -7.74
C TYR A 183 -5.12 -13.39 -6.38
N ILE A 184 -4.77 -12.66 -5.33
CA ILE A 184 -4.96 -13.13 -3.95
C ILE A 184 -6.14 -12.48 -3.22
N GLY A 185 -6.93 -11.64 -3.94
CA GLY A 185 -7.97 -10.85 -3.32
C GLY A 185 -7.45 -9.54 -2.74
N ILE A 186 -8.32 -8.83 -2.03
CA ILE A 186 -8.02 -7.50 -1.50
C ILE A 186 -7.40 -7.64 -0.10
N LEU A 187 -6.16 -7.18 0.04
CA LEU A 187 -5.43 -7.16 1.31
C LEU A 187 -5.72 -5.85 2.06
N GLY A 188 -6.75 -5.85 2.88
CA GLY A 188 -7.00 -4.74 3.79
C GLY A 188 -6.72 -5.12 5.23
N ARG A 189 -6.36 -4.15 6.02
CA ARG A 189 -6.03 -4.29 7.44
C ARG A 189 -7.17 -3.91 8.38
N MET A 190 -8.29 -3.45 7.83
CA MET A 190 -9.41 -2.92 8.59
C MET A 190 -10.67 -3.74 8.34
N GLU A 191 -11.53 -3.79 9.36
CA GLU A 191 -12.81 -4.48 9.31
C GLU A 191 -13.94 -3.46 9.23
N LYS A 192 -14.95 -3.75 8.41
CA LYS A 192 -16.19 -2.99 8.40
C LYS A 192 -16.95 -3.28 9.69
N LYS A 193 -17.23 -2.22 10.45
CA LYS A 193 -18.02 -2.27 11.68
C LYS A 193 -19.08 -1.19 11.63
N GLU A 194 -20.22 -1.47 12.23
CA GLU A 194 -21.29 -0.49 12.34
C GLU A 194 -21.04 0.43 13.53
N PHE A 195 -21.00 1.73 13.23
CA PHE A 195 -20.90 2.81 14.22
C PHE A 195 -21.84 3.94 13.83
N PRO A 196 -22.39 4.68 14.81
CA PRO A 196 -23.06 5.96 14.54
C PRO A 196 -22.14 6.89 13.75
N LYS A 197 -22.65 7.55 12.72
CA LYS A 197 -21.88 8.51 11.94
C LYS A 197 -21.76 9.82 12.72
N THR A 198 -20.59 10.09 13.23
CA THR A 198 -20.27 11.29 14.03
C THR A 198 -19.31 12.23 13.33
N ILE A 199 -18.75 11.81 12.18
CA ILE A 199 -17.82 12.59 11.36
C ILE A 199 -18.42 12.72 9.97
N ASP A 200 -18.75 13.93 9.53
CA ASP A 200 -19.28 14.17 8.20
C ASP A 200 -18.20 13.94 7.13
N ILE A 201 -16.99 14.45 7.39
CA ILE A 201 -15.88 14.36 6.44
C ILE A 201 -14.58 14.00 7.16
N LEU A 202 -14.01 12.88 6.80
CA LEU A 202 -12.66 12.53 7.19
C LEU A 202 -11.68 12.97 6.07
N LEU A 203 -10.77 13.86 6.42
CA LEU A 203 -9.65 14.29 5.57
C LEU A 203 -8.44 13.42 5.91
N LEU A 204 -8.19 12.36 5.13
CA LEU A 204 -7.11 11.41 5.40
C LEU A 204 -5.91 11.70 4.50
N LEU A 205 -4.89 12.33 5.09
CA LEU A 205 -3.67 12.69 4.35
C LEU A 205 -2.64 11.57 4.37
N SER A 206 -1.89 11.51 3.30
CA SER A 206 -0.75 10.61 3.13
C SER A 206 0.16 11.12 2.01
N GLY A 207 1.32 10.52 1.90
CA GLY A 207 2.27 10.82 0.83
C GLY A 207 3.45 11.67 1.27
N PRO A 208 4.41 11.88 0.35
CA PRO A 208 5.66 12.58 0.65
C PRO A 208 5.50 14.10 0.72
N GLU A 209 6.41 14.72 1.46
CA GLU A 209 6.57 16.17 1.44
C GLU A 209 7.15 16.65 0.09
N PRO A 210 6.83 17.86 -0.35
CA PRO A 210 5.94 18.87 0.28
C PRO A 210 4.45 18.69 -0.09
N GLN A 211 4.11 17.69 -0.89
CA GLN A 211 2.75 17.54 -1.44
C GLN A 211 1.70 17.24 -0.38
N ARG A 212 2.08 16.62 0.73
CA ARG A 212 1.20 16.37 1.87
C ARG A 212 0.82 17.69 2.55
N THR A 213 1.81 18.50 2.91
CA THR A 213 1.61 19.82 3.56
C THR A 213 0.81 20.77 2.67
N LEU A 214 1.15 20.88 1.39
CA LEU A 214 0.39 21.71 0.43
C LEU A 214 -1.07 21.28 0.30
N PHE A 215 -1.35 20.00 0.45
CA PHE A 215 -2.73 19.51 0.41
C PHE A 215 -3.46 19.77 1.74
N GLU A 216 -2.78 19.63 2.87
CA GLU A 216 -3.29 19.99 4.19
C GLU A 216 -3.75 21.45 4.24
N GLU A 217 -2.87 22.39 3.88
CA GLU A 217 -3.16 23.83 3.82
C GLU A 217 -4.36 24.13 2.92
N LYS A 218 -4.38 23.49 1.74
CA LYS A 218 -5.51 23.65 0.82
C LYS A 218 -6.83 23.18 1.40
N LEU A 219 -6.84 22.06 2.11
CA LEU A 219 -8.04 21.53 2.75
C LEU A 219 -8.48 22.40 3.93
N LYS A 220 -7.58 22.80 4.82
CA LYS A 220 -7.86 23.71 5.92
C LYS A 220 -8.50 25.01 5.40
N ASN A 221 -7.89 25.63 4.40
CA ASN A 221 -8.46 26.84 3.78
C ASN A 221 -9.83 26.60 3.13
N ALA A 222 -10.01 25.45 2.46
CA ALA A 222 -11.27 25.14 1.75
C ALA A 222 -12.45 24.90 2.73
N PHE A 223 -12.17 24.41 3.94
CA PHE A 223 -13.19 24.11 4.94
C PHE A 223 -13.23 25.08 6.12
N LYS A 224 -12.47 26.18 6.09
CA LYS A 224 -12.38 27.15 7.19
C LYS A 224 -13.73 27.67 7.71
N LYS A 225 -14.73 27.77 6.82
CA LYS A 225 -16.10 28.25 7.15
C LYS A 225 -17.14 27.12 7.12
N SER A 226 -16.73 25.87 7.27
CA SER A 226 -17.64 24.72 7.23
C SER A 226 -18.29 24.52 8.60
N GLU A 227 -19.59 24.25 8.62
CA GLU A 227 -20.34 23.85 9.82
C GLU A 227 -20.33 22.32 10.03
N LYS A 228 -19.66 21.56 9.14
CA LYS A 228 -19.58 20.10 9.21
C LYS A 228 -18.57 19.63 10.26
N ASN A 229 -18.84 18.49 10.87
CA ASN A 229 -17.90 17.80 11.73
C ASN A 229 -16.77 17.20 10.88
N ILE A 230 -15.61 17.85 10.88
CA ILE A 230 -14.47 17.47 10.06
C ILE A 230 -13.32 17.00 10.95
N LEU A 231 -12.78 15.82 10.63
CA LEU A 231 -11.55 15.32 11.22
C LEU A 231 -10.47 15.25 10.14
N LEU A 232 -9.30 15.82 10.46
CA LEU A 232 -8.12 15.77 9.61
C LEU A 232 -7.06 14.89 10.26
N VAL A 233 -6.70 13.80 9.62
CA VAL A 233 -5.58 12.93 9.98
C VAL A 233 -4.41 13.27 9.06
N ARG A 234 -3.34 13.83 9.63
CA ARG A 234 -2.21 14.38 8.87
C ARG A 234 -1.31 13.31 8.24
N GLY A 235 -1.28 12.09 8.82
CA GLY A 235 -0.43 10.99 8.36
C GLY A 235 1.06 11.22 8.64
N ILE A 236 1.39 11.94 9.72
CA ILE A 236 2.74 12.17 10.24
C ILE A 236 2.93 11.27 11.45
N VAL A 237 3.69 10.20 11.29
CA VAL A 237 3.96 9.26 12.39
C VAL A 237 5.07 9.84 13.28
N GLU A 238 4.71 10.14 14.52
CA GLU A 238 5.58 10.66 15.57
C GLU A 238 5.56 9.70 16.77
N GLU A 239 6.31 10.00 17.82
CA GLU A 239 6.33 9.18 19.04
C GLU A 239 4.99 9.22 19.75
N GLU A 240 4.38 10.40 19.85
CA GLU A 240 3.12 10.66 20.52
C GLU A 240 2.04 11.20 19.55
N GLN A 241 0.79 10.98 19.90
CA GLN A 241 -0.35 11.59 19.21
C GLN A 241 -0.57 13.01 19.69
N HIS A 242 -0.67 13.94 18.74
CA HIS A 242 -0.98 15.35 19.03
C HIS A 242 -2.30 15.72 18.38
N TRP A 243 -3.26 16.11 19.23
CA TRP A 243 -4.56 16.59 18.82
C TRP A 243 -4.61 18.12 18.87
N ASP A 244 -5.11 18.72 17.80
CA ASP A 244 -5.36 20.16 17.71
C ASP A 244 -6.85 20.39 17.43
N ASN A 245 -7.50 21.07 18.36
CA ASN A 245 -8.91 21.44 18.30
C ASN A 245 -9.09 22.96 18.26
N SER A 246 -8.03 23.72 18.01
CA SER A 246 -8.04 25.19 18.04
C SER A 246 -8.81 25.82 16.87
N GLU A 247 -8.99 25.07 15.78
CA GLU A 247 -9.75 25.46 14.60
C GLU A 247 -11.07 24.67 14.53
N ASN A 248 -11.96 25.05 13.61
CA ASN A 248 -13.20 24.32 13.31
C ASN A 248 -12.97 22.91 12.73
N ILE A 249 -11.74 22.55 12.43
CA ILE A 249 -11.33 21.23 11.93
C ILE A 249 -10.51 20.54 13.01
N LYS A 250 -11.04 19.48 13.61
CA LYS A 250 -10.23 18.64 14.51
C LYS A 250 -9.07 18.02 13.75
N THR A 251 -7.89 18.14 14.27
CA THR A 251 -6.68 17.66 13.57
C THR A 251 -5.90 16.72 14.49
N VAL A 252 -5.37 15.63 13.92
CA VAL A 252 -4.45 14.73 14.60
C VAL A 252 -3.28 14.39 13.68
N ASN A 253 -2.07 14.28 14.24
CA ASN A 253 -0.87 13.96 13.46
C ASN A 253 -0.95 12.56 12.83
N PHE A 254 -1.31 11.53 13.58
CA PHE A 254 -1.57 10.16 13.10
C PHE A 254 -2.58 9.44 14.00
N LEU A 255 -3.11 8.35 13.51
CA LEU A 255 -3.93 7.40 14.27
C LEU A 255 -3.32 6.00 14.12
N GLN A 256 -3.36 5.21 15.19
CA GLN A 256 -3.02 3.81 15.14
C GLN A 256 -4.10 3.03 14.35
N ARG A 257 -3.80 1.78 13.97
CA ARG A 257 -4.68 0.98 13.10
C ARG A 257 -6.11 0.87 13.62
N ALA A 258 -6.28 0.54 14.90
CA ALA A 258 -7.61 0.37 15.50
C ALA A 258 -8.41 1.67 15.49
N GLU A 259 -7.80 2.76 15.92
CA GLU A 259 -8.39 4.11 15.95
C GLU A 259 -8.72 4.61 14.54
N LEU A 260 -7.80 4.41 13.58
CA LEU A 260 -8.03 4.80 12.19
C LEU A 260 -9.20 4.02 11.58
N GLY A 261 -9.30 2.72 11.85
CA GLY A 261 -10.42 1.87 11.42
C GLY A 261 -11.75 2.36 12.01
N GLU A 262 -11.77 2.70 13.29
CA GLU A 262 -12.93 3.23 13.97
C GLU A 262 -13.36 4.59 13.39
N VAL A 263 -12.42 5.52 13.24
CA VAL A 263 -12.66 6.86 12.67
C VAL A 263 -13.17 6.76 11.22
N ILE A 264 -12.61 5.89 10.41
CA ILE A 264 -13.12 5.66 9.05
C ILE A 264 -14.55 5.10 9.13
N ASN A 265 -14.82 4.12 9.98
CA ASN A 265 -16.17 3.56 10.13
C ASN A 265 -17.17 4.61 10.61
N LYS A 266 -16.81 5.51 11.53
CA LYS A 266 -17.64 6.61 12.04
C LYS A 266 -17.85 7.75 11.02
N SER A 267 -17.09 7.79 9.93
CA SER A 267 -17.17 8.85 8.94
C SER A 267 -18.24 8.55 7.87
N GLU A 268 -18.96 9.56 7.42
CA GLU A 268 -19.86 9.45 6.27
C GLU A 268 -19.07 9.40 4.95
N MET A 269 -18.06 10.25 4.84
CA MET A 269 -17.25 10.39 3.63
C MET A 269 -15.76 10.52 3.97
N VAL A 270 -14.90 9.99 3.10
CA VAL A 270 -13.45 10.12 3.18
C VAL A 270 -12.91 10.89 1.98
N VAL A 271 -12.09 11.92 2.22
CA VAL A 271 -11.31 12.61 1.21
C VAL A 271 -9.85 12.22 1.38
N CYS A 272 -9.26 11.58 0.39
CA CYS A 272 -7.87 11.09 0.51
C CYS A 272 -7.15 11.02 -0.83
N ARG A 273 -5.87 10.62 -0.77
CA ARG A 273 -5.08 10.25 -1.95
C ARG A 273 -5.58 8.92 -2.51
N SER A 274 -5.42 8.72 -3.83
CA SER A 274 -5.76 7.47 -4.53
C SER A 274 -4.59 6.46 -4.52
N GLY A 275 -3.95 6.28 -3.36
CA GLY A 275 -2.94 5.24 -3.18
C GLY A 275 -3.59 3.85 -3.15
N TYR A 276 -2.92 2.85 -3.73
CA TYR A 276 -3.50 1.52 -3.90
C TYR A 276 -3.94 0.88 -2.57
N THR A 277 -3.11 0.98 -1.52
CA THR A 277 -3.45 0.46 -0.20
C THR A 277 -4.67 1.15 0.40
N SER A 278 -4.78 2.49 0.23
CA SER A 278 -5.97 3.22 0.68
C SER A 278 -7.23 2.79 -0.09
N ILE A 279 -7.10 2.52 -1.39
CA ILE A 279 -8.21 1.99 -2.19
C ILE A 279 -8.65 0.62 -1.67
N MET A 280 -7.70 -0.29 -1.37
CA MET A 280 -8.00 -1.61 -0.78
C MET A 280 -8.74 -1.48 0.56
N ASP A 281 -8.19 -0.71 1.51
CA ASP A 281 -8.79 -0.50 2.83
C ASP A 281 -10.21 0.07 2.71
N LEU A 282 -10.39 1.12 1.89
CA LEU A 282 -11.68 1.79 1.72
C LEU A 282 -12.69 0.97 0.92
N THR A 283 -12.23 0.05 0.06
CA THR A 283 -13.10 -0.92 -0.64
C THR A 283 -13.68 -1.93 0.35
N LEU A 284 -12.85 -2.51 1.22
CA LEU A 284 -13.32 -3.45 2.25
C LEU A 284 -14.29 -2.79 3.25
N LEU A 285 -14.09 -1.50 3.53
CA LEU A 285 -14.96 -0.73 4.39
C LEU A 285 -16.19 -0.15 3.67
N GLU A 286 -16.32 -0.37 2.34
CA GLU A 286 -17.40 0.14 1.48
C GLU A 286 -17.66 1.65 1.63
N LYS A 287 -16.60 2.42 1.81
CA LYS A 287 -16.71 3.85 2.14
C LYS A 287 -17.06 4.72 0.94
N ASN A 288 -17.81 5.77 1.23
CA ASN A 288 -17.98 6.90 0.31
C ASN A 288 -16.69 7.70 0.25
N VAL A 289 -16.12 7.84 -0.93
CA VAL A 289 -14.76 8.41 -1.09
C VAL A 289 -14.73 9.46 -2.20
N PHE A 290 -13.89 10.47 -1.98
CA PHE A 290 -13.48 11.43 -3.00
C PHE A 290 -11.95 11.42 -3.11
N PHE A 291 -11.41 11.08 -4.29
CA PHE A 291 -9.97 11.01 -4.48
C PHE A 291 -9.36 12.31 -5.00
N VAL A 292 -8.21 12.67 -4.41
CA VAL A 292 -7.36 13.77 -4.85
C VAL A 292 -5.94 13.24 -5.02
N PRO A 293 -5.55 12.75 -6.22
CA PRO A 293 -4.23 12.16 -6.45
C PRO A 293 -3.11 13.17 -6.18
N THR A 294 -1.96 12.66 -5.73
CA THR A 294 -0.75 13.46 -5.60
C THR A 294 -0.27 13.91 -6.97
N PRO A 295 -0.04 15.22 -7.19
CA PRO A 295 0.44 15.72 -8.48
C PRO A 295 1.75 15.06 -8.91
N GLY A 296 1.79 14.58 -10.15
CA GLY A 296 2.97 13.92 -10.73
C GLY A 296 3.20 12.47 -10.29
N GLN A 297 2.31 11.88 -9.49
CA GLN A 297 2.38 10.47 -9.14
C GLN A 297 1.49 9.65 -10.09
N TYR A 298 2.10 9.10 -11.13
CA TYR A 298 1.41 8.43 -12.25
C TYR A 298 0.45 7.31 -11.83
N GLU A 299 0.82 6.53 -10.83
CA GLU A 299 -0.05 5.47 -10.29
C GLU A 299 -1.35 6.06 -9.74
N GLN A 300 -1.25 7.03 -8.83
CA GLN A 300 -2.42 7.65 -8.21
C GLN A 300 -3.30 8.38 -9.24
N GLU A 301 -2.68 9.09 -10.17
CA GLU A 301 -3.42 9.77 -11.26
C GLU A 301 -4.16 8.77 -12.14
N TYR A 302 -3.51 7.63 -12.46
CA TYR A 302 -4.13 6.55 -13.22
C TYR A 302 -5.31 5.92 -12.47
N LEU A 303 -5.11 5.53 -11.20
CA LEU A 303 -6.14 4.88 -10.39
C LEU A 303 -7.35 5.80 -10.19
N ALA A 304 -7.12 7.08 -9.84
CA ALA A 304 -8.18 8.07 -9.70
C ALA A 304 -8.97 8.26 -11.00
N LYS A 305 -8.26 8.38 -12.15
CA LYS A 305 -8.89 8.51 -13.47
C LYS A 305 -9.69 7.27 -13.85
N ARG A 306 -9.13 6.08 -13.60
CA ARG A 306 -9.80 4.80 -13.88
C ARG A 306 -11.12 4.67 -13.11
N LEU A 307 -11.08 4.82 -11.78
CA LEU A 307 -12.27 4.68 -10.94
C LEU A 307 -13.32 5.77 -11.23
N LYS A 308 -12.88 6.95 -11.60
CA LYS A 308 -13.79 8.03 -12.06
C LYS A 308 -14.47 7.67 -13.38
N ASN A 309 -13.72 7.16 -14.37
CA ASN A 309 -14.26 6.80 -15.69
C ASN A 309 -15.23 5.60 -15.61
N LEU A 310 -15.04 4.69 -14.64
CA LEU A 310 -15.96 3.60 -14.34
C LEU A 310 -17.21 4.05 -13.57
N GLY A 311 -17.31 5.33 -13.20
CA GLY A 311 -18.40 5.87 -12.41
C GLY A 311 -18.41 5.35 -10.96
N ILE A 312 -17.27 4.88 -10.44
CA ILE A 312 -17.16 4.27 -9.09
C ILE A 312 -16.84 5.32 -8.04
N VAL A 313 -15.77 6.12 -8.24
CA VAL A 313 -15.35 7.14 -7.28
C VAL A 313 -15.02 8.44 -8.00
N PRO A 314 -15.59 9.58 -7.58
CA PRO A 314 -15.24 10.89 -8.14
C PRO A 314 -13.84 11.31 -7.71
N SER A 315 -13.18 12.08 -8.57
CA SER A 315 -11.85 12.61 -8.28
C SER A 315 -11.61 13.96 -8.98
N CYS A 316 -10.64 14.70 -8.47
CA CYS A 316 -10.12 15.88 -9.16
C CYS A 316 -8.63 16.07 -8.85
N LYS A 317 -7.96 16.87 -9.69
CA LYS A 317 -6.60 17.34 -9.41
C LYS A 317 -6.57 18.22 -8.16
N GLN A 318 -5.46 18.21 -7.43
CA GLN A 318 -5.31 18.94 -6.15
C GLN A 318 -5.60 20.44 -6.31
N GLU A 319 -5.06 21.12 -7.33
CA GLU A 319 -5.31 22.54 -7.57
C GLU A 319 -6.78 22.87 -7.82
N LYS A 320 -7.55 21.92 -8.34
CA LYS A 320 -8.98 22.06 -8.68
C LYS A 320 -9.93 21.62 -7.57
N PHE A 321 -9.42 21.23 -6.39
CA PHE A 321 -10.26 20.81 -5.28
C PHE A 321 -11.06 22.00 -4.73
N LYS A 322 -12.37 21.78 -4.54
CA LYS A 322 -13.33 22.69 -3.87
C LYS A 322 -14.37 21.83 -3.14
N PRO A 323 -14.85 22.21 -1.92
CA PRO A 323 -15.81 21.41 -1.14
C PRO A 323 -17.07 21.03 -1.93
N LYS A 324 -17.63 21.92 -2.74
CA LYS A 324 -18.81 21.64 -3.58
C LYS A 324 -18.68 20.44 -4.50
N LYS A 325 -17.46 19.99 -4.81
CA LYS A 325 -17.24 18.80 -5.64
C LYS A 325 -17.55 17.50 -4.91
N LEU A 326 -17.60 17.52 -3.60
CA LEU A 326 -17.94 16.37 -2.78
C LEU A 326 -19.38 15.89 -3.00
N ASN A 327 -20.29 16.80 -3.41
CA ASN A 327 -21.66 16.44 -3.77
C ASN A 327 -21.72 15.39 -4.90
N LYS A 328 -20.66 15.28 -5.69
CA LYS A 328 -20.56 14.25 -6.74
C LYS A 328 -20.51 12.83 -6.20
N VAL A 329 -20.11 12.63 -4.95
CA VAL A 329 -20.02 11.28 -4.36
C VAL A 329 -21.36 10.58 -4.40
N ALA A 330 -22.46 11.30 -4.19
CA ALA A 330 -23.81 10.75 -4.20
C ALA A 330 -24.27 10.17 -5.54
N VAL A 331 -23.68 10.61 -6.67
CA VAL A 331 -24.06 10.14 -8.02
C VAL A 331 -23.10 9.09 -8.59
N TYR A 332 -22.07 8.71 -7.81
CA TYR A 332 -21.15 7.63 -8.17
C TYR A 332 -21.56 6.32 -7.50
N LYS A 333 -21.23 5.19 -8.11
CA LYS A 333 -21.64 3.84 -7.64
C LYS A 333 -21.04 3.48 -6.27
N GLY A 334 -19.88 4.04 -5.91
CA GLY A 334 -19.13 3.75 -4.70
C GLY A 334 -18.25 2.50 -4.79
N LEU A 335 -17.28 2.40 -3.88
CA LEU A 335 -16.33 1.28 -3.82
C LEU A 335 -16.99 -0.07 -3.53
N LYS A 336 -18.19 -0.10 -2.95
CA LYS A 336 -18.98 -1.32 -2.70
C LYS A 336 -19.30 -2.14 -3.96
N THR A 337 -19.17 -1.53 -5.14
CA THR A 337 -19.41 -2.21 -6.43
C THR A 337 -18.20 -2.95 -6.97
N LEU A 338 -17.04 -2.80 -6.34
CA LEU A 338 -15.85 -3.56 -6.69
C LEU A 338 -15.92 -4.96 -6.07
N ALA A 339 -15.45 -5.96 -6.81
CA ALA A 339 -15.46 -7.33 -6.32
C ALA A 339 -14.65 -7.47 -5.05
N GLN A 340 -15.24 -8.05 -4.01
CA GLN A 340 -14.59 -8.37 -2.76
C GLN A 340 -14.41 -9.88 -2.67
N GLN A 341 -13.25 -10.36 -3.12
CA GLN A 341 -12.87 -11.74 -2.96
C GLN A 341 -12.05 -11.90 -1.68
N PRO A 342 -12.49 -12.71 -0.72
CA PRO A 342 -11.70 -12.97 0.48
C PRO A 342 -10.41 -13.70 0.11
N VAL A 343 -9.34 -13.40 0.86
CA VAL A 343 -8.04 -14.04 0.67
C VAL A 343 -8.09 -15.47 1.22
N ASN A 344 -7.81 -16.46 0.40
CA ASN A 344 -7.67 -17.86 0.84
C ASN A 344 -6.21 -18.13 1.27
N PHE A 345 -5.90 -17.79 2.52
CA PHE A 345 -4.54 -17.94 3.05
C PHE A 345 -4.08 -19.40 3.12
N SER A 346 -4.96 -20.36 3.41
CA SER A 346 -4.61 -21.78 3.42
C SER A 346 -4.05 -22.24 2.07
N GLU A 347 -4.73 -21.87 1.00
CA GLU A 347 -4.28 -22.18 -0.36
C GLU A 347 -2.96 -21.47 -0.71
N LEU A 348 -2.80 -20.21 -0.29
CA LEU A 348 -1.57 -19.46 -0.54
C LEU A 348 -0.37 -20.06 0.17
N PHE A 349 -0.54 -20.49 1.42
CA PHE A 349 0.54 -21.00 2.26
C PHE A 349 0.90 -22.47 1.97
N SER A 350 0.09 -23.20 1.24
CA SER A 350 0.41 -24.56 0.77
C SER A 350 1.75 -24.60 -0.01
N LEU A 351 2.15 -23.48 -0.64
CA LEU A 351 3.46 -23.35 -1.28
C LEU A 351 4.62 -23.58 -0.31
N PHE A 352 4.47 -23.16 0.95
CA PHE A 352 5.51 -23.27 1.98
C PHE A 352 5.46 -24.63 2.70
N GLU A 353 4.39 -25.42 2.55
CA GLU A 353 4.24 -26.74 3.18
C GLU A 353 4.93 -27.85 2.40
N ARG A 354 5.16 -27.64 1.10
CA ARG A 354 5.87 -28.61 0.23
C ARG A 354 7.25 -28.90 0.82
N LYS A 355 7.59 -30.22 0.84
CA LYS A 355 8.87 -30.74 1.34
C LYS A 355 10.03 -30.34 0.42
#